data_a305b5e7312a79d672f5470371300b3f
#
_entry.id   a305b5e7312a79d672f5470371300b3f
#
_cell.length_a   1.000
_cell.length_b   1.000
_cell.length_c   1.000
_cell.angle_alpha   90.00
_cell.angle_beta   90.00
_cell.angle_gamma   90.00
#
_symmetry.space_group_name_H-M   'P 1'
#
loop_
_entity.id
_entity.type
_entity.pdbx_description
1 polymer ?
#
loop_
_entity_poly.entity_id
_entity_poly.type
_entity_poly.pdbx_seq_one_letter_code
_entity_poly.pdbx_strand_id
1 'polypeptide(L)'
;MLSGALGLQIIFRRLGVELGEQQFSKIKGVDERELTFREIKNLSSEHLILCRAVKTNITGLSETIVKQPMLAHLNNGRFVIVIKVASGENDDVNITFIDPKASNPKPETIDLKSFQELWSGTGFIFKKSKKLESETGTFNLSAVLDEVLADKMLALQLTLIIIFINLFGLAPIIFLIIVLDKVVNYESYSTLYVIASGVLIAHVFNF
;
A
#
# COMPACT_ATOMS: atom_id res chain seq x y z
N MET A 1 22.80 -4.19 -17.57
CA MET A 1 21.75 -3.31 -16.99
C MET A 1 22.31 -1.92 -16.72
N LEU A 2 21.53 -0.89 -16.94
CA LEU A 2 21.89 0.50 -16.67
C LEU A 2 21.54 0.95 -15.25
N SER A 3 21.99 2.13 -14.86
CA SER A 3 21.90 2.61 -13.46
C SER A 3 20.48 2.66 -12.91
N GLY A 4 19.49 3.02 -13.72
CA GLY A 4 18.09 3.07 -13.32
C GLY A 4 17.50 1.71 -12.97
N ALA A 5 17.79 0.68 -13.78
CA ALA A 5 17.31 -0.68 -13.54
C ALA A 5 17.96 -1.30 -12.28
N LEU A 6 19.27 -1.14 -12.13
CA LEU A 6 19.99 -1.60 -10.94
C LEU A 6 19.52 -0.86 -9.67
N GLY A 7 19.31 0.46 -9.79
CA GLY A 7 18.81 1.27 -8.69
C GLY A 7 17.42 0.85 -8.22
N LEU A 8 16.51 0.56 -9.16
CA LEU A 8 15.19 0.02 -8.83
C LEU A 8 15.27 -1.34 -8.16
N GLN A 9 16.12 -2.23 -8.66
CA GLN A 9 16.30 -3.56 -8.08
C GLN A 9 16.77 -3.49 -6.61
N ILE A 10 17.72 -2.60 -6.30
CA ILE A 10 18.21 -2.40 -4.94
C ILE A 10 17.10 -1.84 -4.04
N ILE A 11 16.35 -0.82 -4.50
CA ILE A 11 15.29 -0.19 -3.72
C ILE A 11 14.14 -1.18 -3.48
N PHE A 12 13.71 -1.92 -4.51
CA PHE A 12 12.61 -2.88 -4.40
C PHE A 12 12.98 -4.04 -3.48
N ARG A 13 14.20 -4.56 -3.57
CA ARG A 13 14.72 -5.58 -2.66
C ARG A 13 14.68 -5.10 -1.20
N ARG A 14 14.99 -3.82 -0.96
CA ARG A 14 14.87 -3.21 0.38
C ARG A 14 13.42 -3.09 0.86
N LEU A 15 12.47 -2.94 -0.07
CA LEU A 15 11.03 -2.94 0.22
C LEU A 15 10.42 -4.35 0.32
N GLY A 16 11.26 -5.41 0.19
CA GLY A 16 10.83 -6.80 0.26
C GLY A 16 10.22 -7.34 -1.02
N VAL A 17 10.51 -6.72 -2.17
CA VAL A 17 10.09 -7.16 -3.49
C VAL A 17 11.31 -7.46 -4.34
N GLU A 18 11.41 -8.69 -4.85
CA GLU A 18 12.50 -9.08 -5.75
C GLU A 18 12.10 -8.81 -7.20
N LEU A 19 12.89 -7.97 -7.88
CA LEU A 19 12.78 -7.75 -9.31
C LEU A 19 13.79 -8.66 -10.03
N GLY A 20 13.27 -9.62 -10.79
CA GLY A 20 14.09 -10.47 -11.65
C GLY A 20 14.45 -9.78 -12.97
N GLU A 21 15.51 -10.24 -13.62
CA GLU A 21 15.94 -9.73 -14.93
C GLU A 21 14.85 -9.83 -16.02
N GLN A 22 14.01 -10.85 -15.95
CA GLN A 22 12.91 -11.08 -16.89
C GLN A 22 11.87 -9.95 -16.90
N GLN A 23 11.74 -9.19 -15.82
CA GLN A 23 10.81 -8.07 -15.74
C GLN A 23 11.34 -6.85 -16.51
N PHE A 24 12.65 -6.68 -16.52
CA PHE A 24 13.30 -5.63 -17.31
C PHE A 24 13.39 -6.00 -18.79
N SER A 25 13.51 -7.28 -19.14
CA SER A 25 13.58 -7.74 -20.54
C SER A 25 12.33 -7.40 -21.37
N LYS A 26 11.18 -7.17 -20.72
CA LYS A 26 9.95 -6.69 -21.36
C LYS A 26 10.06 -5.25 -21.86
N ILE A 27 11.03 -4.49 -21.37
CA ILE A 27 11.24 -3.09 -21.75
C ILE A 27 12.23 -3.04 -22.91
N LYS A 28 11.76 -2.60 -24.09
CA LYS A 28 12.62 -2.48 -25.27
C LYS A 28 13.80 -1.54 -25.01
N GLY A 29 15.03 -2.04 -25.24
CA GLY A 29 16.25 -1.23 -25.15
C GLY A 29 16.70 -0.93 -23.72
N VAL A 30 16.28 -1.68 -22.73
CA VAL A 30 16.68 -1.49 -21.31
C VAL A 30 18.17 -1.68 -21.09
N ASP A 31 18.86 -2.39 -21.97
CA ASP A 31 20.32 -2.59 -21.89
C ASP A 31 21.11 -1.48 -22.59
N GLU A 32 20.47 -0.73 -23.48
CA GLU A 32 21.10 0.32 -24.29
C GLU A 32 20.81 1.75 -23.79
N ARG A 33 19.67 1.94 -23.10
CA ARG A 33 19.26 3.25 -22.58
C ARG A 33 18.73 3.16 -21.15
N GLU A 34 18.85 4.26 -20.43
CA GLU A 34 18.28 4.37 -19.07
C GLU A 34 16.73 4.32 -19.11
N LEU A 35 16.15 3.88 -18.00
CA LEU A 35 14.71 3.82 -17.83
C LEU A 35 14.08 5.21 -17.87
N THR A 36 13.00 5.33 -18.59
CA THR A 36 12.17 6.54 -18.57
C THR A 36 11.33 6.62 -17.28
N PHE A 37 10.92 7.84 -16.93
CA PHE A 37 10.05 8.07 -15.77
C PHE A 37 8.74 7.27 -15.85
N ARG A 38 8.22 7.07 -17.04
CA ARG A 38 7.01 6.29 -17.28
C ARG A 38 7.22 4.80 -17.01
N GLU A 39 8.35 4.26 -17.44
CA GLU A 39 8.71 2.85 -17.22
C GLU A 39 8.94 2.56 -15.74
N ILE A 40 9.62 3.45 -15.02
CA ILE A 40 9.81 3.36 -13.57
C ILE A 40 8.45 3.33 -12.85
N LYS A 41 7.53 4.21 -13.24
CA LYS A 41 6.19 4.27 -12.65
C LYS A 41 5.38 3.01 -12.95
N ASN A 42 5.42 2.50 -14.19
CA ASN A 42 4.71 1.30 -14.58
C ASN A 42 5.22 0.07 -13.83
N LEU A 43 6.54 -0.16 -13.80
CA LEU A 43 7.15 -1.24 -13.02
C LEU A 43 6.78 -1.18 -11.55
N SER A 44 6.76 0.03 -10.97
CA SER A 44 6.37 0.20 -9.57
C SER A 44 4.91 -0.18 -9.34
N SER A 45 4.02 0.21 -10.24
CA SER A 45 2.58 -0.10 -10.09
C SER A 45 2.28 -1.59 -10.28
N GLU A 46 3.00 -2.28 -11.19
CA GLU A 46 2.87 -3.74 -11.38
C GLU A 46 3.22 -4.51 -10.10
N HIS A 47 4.15 -3.98 -9.30
CA HIS A 47 4.56 -4.59 -8.04
C HIS A 47 3.89 -3.99 -6.80
N LEU A 48 2.78 -3.27 -6.96
CA LEU A 48 2.03 -2.64 -5.87
C LEU A 48 2.88 -1.68 -5.01
N ILE A 49 3.91 -1.08 -5.61
CA ILE A 49 4.74 -0.06 -4.99
C ILE A 49 4.27 1.31 -5.47
N LEU A 50 3.92 2.15 -4.51
CA LEU A 50 3.60 3.54 -4.79
C LEU A 50 4.87 4.28 -5.17
N CYS A 51 4.95 4.74 -6.41
CA CYS A 51 6.03 5.55 -6.94
C CYS A 51 5.55 6.99 -7.13
N ARG A 52 6.23 7.93 -6.48
CA ARG A 52 5.97 9.35 -6.64
C ARG A 52 7.20 10.04 -7.22
N ALA A 53 7.06 10.63 -8.39
CA ALA A 53 8.07 11.53 -8.93
C ALA A 53 8.03 12.84 -8.13
N VAL A 54 9.18 13.29 -7.69
CA VAL A 54 9.35 14.53 -6.93
C VAL A 54 10.31 15.43 -7.69
N LYS A 55 9.86 16.64 -7.93
CA LYS A 55 10.74 17.73 -8.39
C LYS A 55 10.86 18.69 -7.21
N THR A 56 12.03 18.76 -6.63
CA THR A 56 12.23 19.54 -5.40
C THR A 56 13.57 20.27 -5.43
N ASN A 57 13.64 21.31 -4.63
CA ASN A 57 14.90 21.97 -4.34
C ASN A 57 15.59 21.24 -3.17
N ILE A 58 16.83 21.59 -2.93
CA ILE A 58 17.70 20.93 -1.94
C ILE A 58 17.13 20.96 -0.52
N THR A 59 16.50 22.06 -0.13
CA THR A 59 15.81 22.18 1.19
C THR A 59 14.68 21.15 1.35
N GLY A 60 13.92 20.89 0.29
CA GLY A 60 12.89 19.85 0.30
C GLY A 60 13.45 18.42 0.22
N LEU A 61 14.68 18.26 -0.23
CA LEU A 61 15.37 16.97 -0.31
C LEU A 61 15.63 16.40 1.10
N SER A 62 16.07 17.23 2.04
CA SER A 62 16.39 16.83 3.41
C SER A 62 15.16 16.31 4.15
N GLU A 63 14.02 16.96 4.00
CA GLU A 63 12.75 16.53 4.63
C GLU A 63 12.22 15.23 4.04
N THR A 64 12.47 15.01 2.75
CA THR A 64 11.93 13.88 2.00
C THR A 64 12.73 12.60 2.26
N ILE A 65 14.05 12.67 2.31
CA ILE A 65 14.97 11.52 2.43
C ILE A 65 15.07 11.00 3.87
N VAL A 66 14.75 11.80 4.87
CA VAL A 66 14.75 11.35 6.28
C VAL A 66 13.92 10.09 6.50
N LYS A 67 12.94 9.83 5.64
CA LYS A 67 12.02 8.68 5.80
C LYS A 67 12.24 7.52 4.82
N GLN A 68 12.76 7.78 3.61
CA GLN A 68 12.85 6.76 2.57
C GLN A 68 13.97 7.06 1.55
N PRO A 69 14.67 6.03 1.03
CA PRO A 69 15.67 6.23 -0.03
C PRO A 69 14.99 6.74 -1.30
N MET A 70 15.68 7.65 -1.99
CA MET A 70 15.22 8.26 -3.23
C MET A 70 16.11 7.82 -4.40
N LEU A 71 15.49 7.48 -5.52
CA LEU A 71 16.21 7.31 -6.79
C LEU A 71 16.31 8.68 -7.46
N ALA A 72 17.49 9.30 -7.39
CA ALA A 72 17.76 10.62 -7.94
C ALA A 72 18.24 10.52 -9.38
N HIS A 73 17.71 11.37 -10.26
CA HIS A 73 18.15 11.49 -11.66
C HIS A 73 19.23 12.56 -11.77
N LEU A 74 20.36 12.21 -12.38
CA LEU A 74 21.48 13.11 -12.58
C LEU A 74 21.40 13.81 -13.94
N ASN A 75 22.10 14.95 -14.08
CA ASN A 75 22.18 15.73 -15.32
C ASN A 75 22.81 14.94 -16.50
N ASN A 76 23.63 13.93 -16.21
CA ASN A 76 24.21 13.04 -17.21
C ASN A 76 23.27 11.90 -17.64
N GLY A 77 21.99 11.90 -17.20
CA GLY A 77 20.98 10.89 -17.52
C GLY A 77 21.03 9.63 -16.64
N ARG A 78 22.02 9.50 -15.74
CA ARG A 78 22.16 8.34 -14.84
C ARG A 78 21.28 8.48 -13.59
N PHE A 79 21.08 7.36 -12.90
CA PHE A 79 20.38 7.34 -11.62
C PHE A 79 21.30 6.92 -10.49
N VAL A 80 21.13 7.56 -9.33
CA VAL A 80 21.81 7.21 -8.09
C VAL A 80 20.79 7.06 -6.96
N ILE A 81 21.11 6.25 -5.96
CA ILE A 81 20.25 6.05 -4.78
C ILE A 81 20.74 6.97 -3.67
N VAL A 82 19.97 7.98 -3.32
CA VAL A 82 20.26 8.83 -2.16
C VAL A 82 19.67 8.18 -0.91
N ILE A 83 20.54 7.94 0.07
CA ILE A 83 20.19 7.19 1.29
C ILE A 83 19.95 8.14 2.47
N LYS A 84 20.83 9.14 2.60
CA LYS A 84 20.84 10.02 3.77
C LYS A 84 21.28 11.43 3.37
N VAL A 85 20.65 12.40 3.99
CA VAL A 85 21.10 13.79 4.01
C VAL A 85 21.39 14.12 5.47
N ALA A 86 22.60 14.49 5.79
CA ALA A 86 23.03 14.84 7.15
C ALA A 86 23.47 16.29 7.18
N SER A 87 22.96 17.07 8.12
CA SER A 87 23.50 18.37 8.45
C SER A 87 24.73 18.17 9.35
N GLY A 88 25.87 18.70 8.95
CA GLY A 88 27.08 18.75 9.77
C GLY A 88 27.01 19.89 10.81
N GLU A 89 28.00 19.94 11.71
CA GLU A 89 28.07 20.93 12.81
C GLU A 89 28.25 22.39 12.35
N ASN A 90 28.63 22.64 11.09
CA ASN A 90 28.88 23.97 10.51
C ASN A 90 27.87 24.35 9.40
N ASP A 91 26.62 23.91 9.47
CA ASP A 91 25.62 24.11 8.40
C ASP A 91 26.00 23.44 7.05
N ASP A 92 27.08 22.66 7.03
CA ASP A 92 27.47 21.90 5.86
C ASP A 92 26.57 20.66 5.76
N VAL A 93 25.76 20.62 4.71
CA VAL A 93 24.87 19.47 4.44
C VAL A 93 25.62 18.48 3.56
N ASN A 94 25.75 17.27 4.06
CA ASN A 94 26.38 16.16 3.35
C ASN A 94 25.34 15.16 2.84
N ILE A 95 25.51 14.70 1.61
CA ILE A 95 24.62 13.75 0.96
C ILE A 95 25.35 12.43 0.78
N THR A 96 24.75 11.37 1.31
CA THR A 96 25.24 10.00 1.12
C THR A 96 24.39 9.31 0.06
N PHE A 97 25.03 8.86 -1.00
CA PHE A 97 24.39 8.16 -2.11
C PHE A 97 25.15 6.90 -2.51
N ILE A 98 24.49 6.00 -3.25
CA ILE A 98 25.10 4.82 -3.88
C ILE A 98 24.94 4.96 -5.40
N ASP A 99 26.04 4.80 -6.14
CA ASP A 99 26.00 4.58 -7.58
C ASP A 99 25.75 3.08 -7.85
N PRO A 100 24.57 2.68 -8.38
CA PRO A 100 24.28 1.28 -8.62
C PRO A 100 25.16 0.64 -9.68
N LYS A 101 25.81 1.44 -10.54
CA LYS A 101 26.67 0.96 -11.63
C LYS A 101 28.13 0.85 -11.25
N ALA A 102 28.53 1.29 -10.06
CA ALA A 102 29.90 1.13 -9.58
C ALA A 102 30.24 -0.38 -9.42
N SER A 103 31.48 -0.75 -9.71
CA SER A 103 31.97 -2.14 -9.58
C SER A 103 31.82 -2.69 -8.16
N ASN A 104 31.80 -1.81 -7.16
CA ASN A 104 31.49 -2.13 -5.77
C ASN A 104 30.61 -0.99 -5.23
N PRO A 105 29.28 -1.15 -5.25
CA PRO A 105 28.34 -0.10 -4.84
C PRO A 105 28.44 0.15 -3.34
N LYS A 106 29.31 1.07 -2.95
CA LYS A 106 29.48 1.54 -1.58
C LYS A 106 28.82 2.91 -1.42
N PRO A 107 28.35 3.24 -0.22
CA PRO A 107 27.90 4.59 0.08
C PRO A 107 29.03 5.60 -0.06
N GLU A 108 28.84 6.60 -0.89
CA GLU A 108 29.74 7.74 -1.07
C GLU A 108 29.08 8.99 -0.46
N THR A 109 29.87 9.83 0.16
CA THR A 109 29.38 11.07 0.77
C THR A 109 30.06 12.26 0.10
N ILE A 110 29.24 13.17 -0.41
CA ILE A 110 29.71 14.42 -1.00
C ILE A 110 28.98 15.60 -0.36
N ASP A 111 29.55 16.78 -0.50
CA ASP A 111 28.92 18.02 -0.07
C ASP A 111 27.70 18.37 -0.94
N LEU A 112 26.82 19.16 -0.35
CA LEU A 112 25.56 19.57 -0.98
C LEU A 112 25.75 20.31 -2.31
N LYS A 113 26.77 21.17 -2.38
CA LYS A 113 27.07 21.99 -3.58
C LYS A 113 27.46 21.10 -4.75
N SER A 114 28.40 20.19 -4.52
CA SER A 114 28.85 19.22 -5.53
C SER A 114 27.73 18.30 -5.99
N PHE A 115 26.84 17.86 -5.08
CA PHE A 115 25.67 17.08 -5.46
C PHE A 115 24.68 17.91 -6.31
N GLN A 116 24.51 19.20 -6.01
CA GLN A 116 23.61 20.09 -6.73
C GLN A 116 24.00 20.25 -8.20
N GLU A 117 25.30 20.31 -8.49
CA GLU A 117 25.79 20.38 -9.86
C GLU A 117 25.51 19.11 -10.67
N LEU A 118 25.51 17.96 -9.99
CA LEU A 118 25.25 16.66 -10.61
C LEU A 118 23.77 16.35 -10.77
N TRP A 119 22.91 16.88 -9.90
CA TRP A 119 21.51 16.49 -9.81
C TRP A 119 20.59 17.30 -10.72
N SER A 120 19.66 16.64 -11.43
CA SER A 120 18.67 17.29 -12.31
C SER A 120 17.48 17.92 -11.57
N GLY A 121 17.45 17.90 -10.23
CA GLY A 121 16.31 18.39 -9.44
C GLY A 121 15.12 17.42 -9.40
N THR A 122 15.26 16.24 -10.01
CA THR A 122 14.17 15.26 -10.08
C THR A 122 14.58 13.93 -9.47
N GLY A 123 13.61 13.22 -8.90
CA GLY A 123 13.83 11.88 -8.35
C GLY A 123 12.52 11.15 -8.06
N PHE A 124 12.66 9.91 -7.63
CA PHE A 124 11.54 9.04 -7.29
C PHE A 124 11.64 8.57 -5.85
N ILE A 125 10.51 8.64 -5.16
CA ILE A 125 10.32 8.08 -3.83
C ILE A 125 9.40 6.88 -3.97
N PHE A 126 9.76 5.81 -3.26
CA PHE A 126 9.04 4.55 -3.31
C PHE A 126 8.50 4.23 -1.93
N LYS A 127 7.22 3.87 -1.88
CA LYS A 127 6.57 3.41 -0.66
C LYS A 127 5.83 2.11 -0.95
N LYS A 128 5.98 1.13 -0.09
CA LYS A 128 5.20 -0.09 -0.16
C LYS A 128 3.71 0.26 -0.04
N SER A 129 2.88 -0.24 -0.96
CA SER A 129 1.45 -0.05 -0.84
C SER A 129 0.94 -0.82 0.38
N LYS A 130 0.03 -0.22 1.14
CA LYS A 130 -0.64 -0.92 2.25
C LYS A 130 -1.27 -2.26 1.82
N LYS A 131 -1.70 -2.34 0.56
CA LYS A 131 -2.25 -3.56 -0.03
C LYS A 131 -1.21 -4.70 -0.10
N LEU A 132 0.06 -4.38 -0.36
CA LEU A 132 1.14 -5.38 -0.36
C LEU A 132 1.54 -5.81 1.07
N GLU A 133 1.44 -4.91 2.03
CA GLU A 133 1.66 -5.26 3.45
C GLU A 133 0.60 -6.26 3.96
N SER A 134 -0.63 -6.20 3.42
CA SER A 134 -1.68 -7.16 3.76
C SER A 134 -1.54 -8.52 3.06
N GLU A 135 -0.88 -8.59 1.90
CA GLU A 135 -0.69 -9.85 1.16
C GLU A 135 0.55 -10.65 1.62
N THR A 136 1.58 -10.00 2.15
CA THR A 136 2.82 -10.65 2.63
C THR A 136 2.88 -10.87 4.14
N GLY A 137 1.97 -10.28 4.88
CA GLY A 137 1.82 -10.50 6.33
C GLY A 137 0.68 -11.46 6.61
N THR A 138 0.81 -12.35 7.58
CA THR A 138 -0.31 -13.03 8.23
C THR A 138 -1.46 -12.03 8.37
N PHE A 139 -2.65 -12.44 7.92
CA PHE A 139 -3.88 -11.63 7.96
C PHE A 139 -3.99 -10.96 9.35
N ASN A 140 -3.61 -9.69 9.41
CA ASN A 140 -3.53 -9.00 10.68
C ASN A 140 -4.90 -8.34 10.96
N LEU A 141 -5.74 -9.07 11.68
CA LEU A 141 -7.05 -8.59 12.11
C LEU A 141 -6.98 -7.22 12.79
N SER A 142 -5.88 -6.90 13.48
CA SER A 142 -5.71 -5.61 14.13
C SER A 142 -5.60 -4.46 13.13
N ALA A 143 -4.93 -4.67 11.99
CA ALA A 143 -4.82 -3.63 10.96
C ALA A 143 -6.16 -3.33 10.28
N VAL A 144 -7.01 -4.36 10.11
CA VAL A 144 -8.38 -4.18 9.59
C VAL A 144 -9.26 -3.47 10.62
N LEU A 145 -9.13 -3.84 11.90
CA LEU A 145 -9.86 -3.20 13.00
C LEU A 145 -9.46 -1.72 13.14
N ASP A 146 -8.17 -1.41 13.07
CA ASP A 146 -7.68 -0.03 13.15
C ASP A 146 -8.20 0.84 11.99
N GLU A 147 -8.34 0.28 10.79
CA GLU A 147 -8.86 0.99 9.62
C GLU A 147 -10.38 1.19 9.72
N VAL A 148 -11.12 0.19 10.22
CA VAL A 148 -12.58 0.29 10.47
C VAL A 148 -12.88 1.26 11.60
N LEU A 149 -12.09 1.24 12.68
CA LEU A 149 -12.28 2.13 13.83
C LEU A 149 -11.81 3.57 13.54
N ALA A 150 -10.94 3.78 12.56
CA ALA A 150 -10.52 5.12 12.14
C ALA A 150 -11.67 5.91 11.50
N ASP A 151 -12.61 5.23 10.83
CA ASP A 151 -13.83 5.84 10.29
C ASP A 151 -15.04 5.48 11.16
N LYS A 152 -15.39 6.37 12.09
CA LYS A 152 -16.50 6.18 13.03
C LYS A 152 -17.85 5.91 12.35
N MET A 153 -18.05 6.48 11.15
CA MET A 153 -19.30 6.29 10.39
C MET A 153 -19.38 4.87 9.84
N LEU A 154 -18.27 4.35 9.32
CA LEU A 154 -18.14 3.00 8.79
C LEU A 154 -18.25 1.95 9.91
N ALA A 155 -17.63 2.20 11.06
CA ALA A 155 -17.74 1.35 12.24
C ALA A 155 -19.20 1.26 12.74
N LEU A 156 -19.94 2.38 12.78
CA LEU A 156 -21.34 2.42 13.17
C LEU A 156 -22.23 1.63 12.20
N GLN A 157 -22.03 1.80 10.89
CA GLN A 157 -22.76 1.07 9.87
C GLN A 157 -22.53 -0.45 9.97
N LEU A 158 -21.30 -0.90 10.12
CA LEU A 158 -20.98 -2.31 10.31
C LEU A 158 -21.61 -2.89 11.57
N THR A 159 -21.54 -2.14 12.67
CA THR A 159 -22.17 -2.57 13.94
C THR A 159 -23.67 -2.72 13.80
N LEU A 160 -24.35 -1.78 13.14
CA LEU A 160 -25.77 -1.85 12.85
C LEU A 160 -26.12 -3.10 12.01
N ILE A 161 -25.37 -3.34 10.94
CA ILE A 161 -25.57 -4.51 10.07
C ILE A 161 -25.42 -5.79 10.88
N ILE A 162 -24.40 -5.92 11.72
CA ILE A 162 -24.17 -7.10 12.57
C ILE A 162 -25.34 -7.30 13.53
N ILE A 163 -25.86 -6.24 14.16
CA ILE A 163 -27.01 -6.31 15.05
C ILE A 163 -28.24 -6.80 14.30
N PHE A 164 -28.53 -6.25 13.10
CA PHE A 164 -29.64 -6.69 12.27
C PHE A 164 -29.53 -8.17 11.87
N ILE A 165 -28.37 -8.62 11.40
CA ILE A 165 -28.15 -10.03 11.04
C ILE A 165 -28.40 -10.94 12.24
N ASN A 166 -27.90 -10.60 13.43
CA ASN A 166 -28.13 -11.39 14.63
C ASN A 166 -29.60 -11.40 15.06
N LEU A 167 -30.29 -10.26 14.97
CA LEU A 167 -31.71 -10.17 15.28
C LEU A 167 -32.57 -11.05 14.36
N PHE A 168 -32.31 -10.99 13.05
CA PHE A 168 -33.00 -11.85 12.07
C PHE A 168 -32.62 -13.32 12.22
N GLY A 169 -31.39 -13.63 12.64
CA GLY A 169 -30.97 -15.00 12.94
C GLY A 169 -31.74 -15.65 14.11
N LEU A 170 -32.30 -14.87 15.04
CA LEU A 170 -33.13 -15.35 16.13
C LEU A 170 -34.60 -15.62 15.70
N ALA A 171 -35.03 -15.05 14.57
CA ALA A 171 -36.43 -15.16 14.11
C ALA A 171 -36.93 -16.61 13.97
N PRO A 172 -36.17 -17.59 13.43
CA PRO A 172 -36.61 -18.97 13.34
C PRO A 172 -36.87 -19.61 14.72
N ILE A 173 -36.06 -19.29 15.72
CA ILE A 173 -36.18 -19.83 17.08
C ILE A 173 -37.44 -19.27 17.75
N ILE A 174 -37.66 -17.98 17.65
CA ILE A 174 -38.85 -17.28 18.17
C ILE A 174 -40.10 -17.83 17.49
N PHE A 175 -40.04 -18.03 16.15
CA PHE A 175 -41.13 -18.65 15.39
C PHE A 175 -41.49 -20.02 15.94
N LEU A 176 -40.51 -20.88 16.15
CA LEU A 176 -40.75 -22.24 16.67
C LEU A 176 -41.45 -22.22 18.05
N ILE A 177 -40.99 -21.31 18.93
CA ILE A 177 -41.60 -21.15 20.26
C ILE A 177 -43.07 -20.70 20.15
N ILE A 178 -43.35 -19.73 19.30
CA ILE A 178 -44.70 -19.19 19.13
C ILE A 178 -45.65 -20.25 18.48
N VAL A 179 -45.13 -21.00 17.51
CA VAL A 179 -45.90 -22.10 16.87
C VAL A 179 -46.24 -23.14 17.90
N LEU A 180 -45.31 -23.58 18.74
CA LEU A 180 -45.59 -24.56 19.78
C LEU A 180 -46.59 -24.07 20.81
N ASP A 181 -46.42 -22.82 21.26
CA ASP A 181 -47.28 -22.24 22.30
C ASP A 181 -48.67 -21.85 21.79
N LYS A 182 -48.77 -21.17 20.65
CA LYS A 182 -50.05 -20.62 20.17
C LYS A 182 -50.79 -21.48 19.18
N VAL A 183 -50.09 -22.18 18.30
CA VAL A 183 -50.73 -22.97 17.25
C VAL A 183 -51.10 -24.38 17.77
N VAL A 184 -50.14 -25.04 18.42
CA VAL A 184 -50.37 -26.40 18.92
C VAL A 184 -51.31 -26.43 20.10
N ASN A 185 -51.13 -25.51 21.07
CA ASN A 185 -51.96 -25.51 22.28
C ASN A 185 -53.35 -24.89 22.09
N TYR A 186 -53.53 -23.93 21.16
CA TYR A 186 -54.79 -23.22 20.98
C TYR A 186 -55.45 -23.43 19.60
N GLU A 187 -54.92 -24.32 18.75
CA GLU A 187 -55.43 -24.63 17.40
C GLU A 187 -55.63 -23.38 16.51
N SER A 188 -54.82 -22.33 16.74
CA SER A 188 -54.96 -21.04 16.07
C SER A 188 -54.24 -20.99 14.73
N TYR A 189 -54.85 -21.55 13.69
CA TYR A 189 -54.28 -21.59 12.33
C TYR A 189 -54.09 -20.21 11.69
N SER A 190 -54.94 -19.22 12.03
CA SER A 190 -54.78 -17.86 11.54
C SER A 190 -53.47 -17.23 12.00
N THR A 191 -53.06 -17.50 13.23
CA THR A 191 -51.79 -17.04 13.80
C THR A 191 -50.59 -17.68 13.07
N LEU A 192 -50.73 -18.95 12.68
CA LEU A 192 -49.69 -19.65 11.93
C LEU A 192 -49.37 -18.97 10.59
N TYR A 193 -50.42 -18.60 9.82
CA TYR A 193 -50.20 -17.94 8.52
C TYR A 193 -49.51 -16.58 8.65
N VAL A 194 -49.88 -15.78 9.63
CA VAL A 194 -49.27 -14.47 9.85
C VAL A 194 -47.80 -14.60 10.25
N ILE A 195 -47.48 -15.52 11.17
CA ILE A 195 -46.11 -15.69 11.64
C ILE A 195 -45.24 -16.37 10.58
N ALA A 196 -45.78 -17.38 9.86
CA ALA A 196 -45.07 -18.04 8.77
C ALA A 196 -44.68 -17.05 7.66
N SER A 197 -45.59 -16.13 7.28
CA SER A 197 -45.28 -15.09 6.30
C SER A 197 -44.20 -14.15 6.80
N GLY A 198 -44.21 -13.74 8.07
CA GLY A 198 -43.20 -12.89 8.67
C GLY A 198 -41.79 -13.54 8.69
N VAL A 199 -41.73 -14.86 9.05
CA VAL A 199 -40.46 -15.60 9.03
C VAL A 199 -39.95 -15.81 7.62
N LEU A 200 -40.83 -16.06 6.65
CA LEU A 200 -40.42 -16.20 5.24
C LEU A 200 -39.82 -14.89 4.71
N ILE A 201 -40.45 -13.76 5.02
CA ILE A 201 -39.90 -12.43 4.69
C ILE A 201 -38.53 -12.25 5.36
N ALA A 202 -38.44 -12.51 6.67
CA ALA A 202 -37.15 -12.39 7.38
C ALA A 202 -36.04 -13.27 6.78
N HIS A 203 -36.40 -14.48 6.31
CA HIS A 203 -35.47 -15.42 5.70
C HIS A 203 -34.97 -14.94 4.33
N VAL A 204 -35.84 -14.32 3.53
CA VAL A 204 -35.47 -13.71 2.24
C VAL A 204 -34.47 -12.54 2.43
N PHE A 205 -34.60 -11.76 3.50
CA PHE A 205 -33.66 -10.69 3.82
C PHE A 205 -32.35 -11.16 4.45
N ASN A 206 -32.27 -12.41 4.90
CA ASN A 206 -31.06 -12.96 5.51
C ASN A 206 -30.16 -13.71 4.49
N PHE A 207 -30.61 -13.85 3.25
CA PHE A 207 -29.85 -14.43 2.13
C PHE A 207 -29.24 -13.32 1.26
#